data_0bfce9a5bc6f59f82832b725eae85e7b
#
_entry.id   0bfce9a5bc6f59f82832b725eae85e7b
#
_cell.length_a   1.000
_cell.length_b   1.000
_cell.length_c   1.000
_cell.angle_alpha   90.00
_cell.angle_beta   90.00
_cell.angle_gamma   90.00
#
_symmetry.space_group_name_H-M   'P 1'
#
loop_
_entity.id
_entity.type
_entity.pdbx_description
1 polymer ?
#
loop_
_entity_poly.entity_id
_entity_poly.type
_entity_poly.pdbx_seq_one_letter_code
_entity_poly.pdbx_strand_id
1 'polypeptide(L)'
;MVIALTDFMLKILHHAVLERYPDTTLPGYMSESMIQGCMDYAMTFVYGYEPYPDAIAKASALLYAIVNFHPFMDGNKRTALLATFFFLHFNGYSFKITEEAVQLTKQIATRKIEKVGTVVGWLSHHTRKSFRDTFFHKLFYSRFEERELTIACITMARGISNLLGVFDRYQRET
;
A
#
# COMPACT_ATOMS: atom_id res chain seq x y z
N MET A 1 7.60 16.52 -4.92
CA MET A 1 7.74 15.26 -5.68
C MET A 1 7.25 14.14 -4.79
N VAL A 2 6.42 13.25 -5.32
CA VAL A 2 5.91 12.06 -4.61
C VAL A 2 6.80 10.87 -4.98
N ILE A 3 7.22 10.08 -3.98
CA ILE A 3 7.98 8.84 -4.18
C ILE A 3 6.98 7.73 -4.47
N ALA A 4 7.08 7.12 -5.64
CA ALA A 4 6.28 5.97 -6.03
C ALA A 4 6.89 4.67 -5.51
N LEU A 5 6.05 3.66 -5.27
CA LEU A 5 6.52 2.28 -5.19
C LEU A 5 6.74 1.75 -6.63
N THR A 6 7.63 0.78 -6.78
CA THR A 6 7.78 0.04 -8.03
C THR A 6 7.01 -1.27 -8.00
N ASP A 7 6.78 -1.87 -9.15
CA ASP A 7 6.18 -3.21 -9.27
C ASP A 7 7.00 -4.26 -8.49
N PHE A 8 8.32 -4.15 -8.52
CA PHE A 8 9.22 -5.01 -7.76
C PHE A 8 9.03 -4.85 -6.24
N MET A 9 8.90 -3.62 -5.73
CA MET A 9 8.57 -3.37 -4.31
C MET A 9 7.22 -3.98 -3.95
N LEU A 10 6.22 -3.86 -4.81
CA LEU A 10 4.90 -4.43 -4.54
C LEU A 10 4.95 -5.96 -4.45
N LYS A 11 5.76 -6.62 -5.30
CA LYS A 11 6.02 -8.07 -5.22
C LYS A 11 6.72 -8.47 -3.92
N ILE A 12 7.70 -7.68 -3.47
CA ILE A 12 8.37 -7.90 -2.18
C ILE A 12 7.38 -7.82 -1.02
N LEU A 13 6.51 -6.81 -1.00
CA LEU A 13 5.50 -6.67 0.04
C LEU A 13 4.51 -7.84 0.03
N HIS A 14 4.13 -8.30 -1.15
CA HIS A 14 3.32 -9.50 -1.27
C HIS A 14 4.04 -10.76 -0.76
N HIS A 15 5.33 -10.92 -1.08
CA HIS A 15 6.14 -12.02 -0.57
C HIS A 15 6.20 -12.02 0.97
N ALA A 16 6.33 -10.85 1.60
CA ALA A 16 6.27 -10.74 3.06
C ALA A 16 4.91 -11.17 3.64
N VAL A 17 3.81 -10.94 2.92
CA VAL A 17 2.49 -11.48 3.28
C VAL A 17 2.47 -13.01 3.18
N LEU A 18 3.03 -13.59 2.11
CA LEU A 18 3.13 -15.04 1.94
C LEU A 18 3.95 -15.69 3.06
N GLU A 19 5.12 -15.14 3.38
CA GLU A 19 5.99 -15.64 4.46
C GLU A 19 5.29 -15.63 5.84
N ARG A 20 4.46 -14.63 6.09
CA ARG A 20 3.73 -14.51 7.36
C ARG A 20 2.51 -15.43 7.44
N TYR A 21 1.91 -15.77 6.31
CA TYR A 21 0.67 -16.56 6.22
C TYR A 21 0.82 -17.72 5.21
N PRO A 22 1.79 -18.63 5.40
CA PRO A 22 2.10 -19.67 4.42
C PRO A 22 0.95 -20.62 4.17
N ASP A 23 0.16 -20.92 5.21
CA ASP A 23 -0.91 -21.93 5.14
C ASP A 23 -2.25 -21.35 4.63
N THR A 24 -2.35 -20.03 4.54
CA THR A 24 -3.63 -19.35 4.23
C THR A 24 -3.55 -18.43 3.03
N THR A 25 -2.40 -18.35 2.37
CA THR A 25 -2.21 -17.44 1.23
C THR A 25 -1.58 -18.22 0.06
N LEU A 26 -2.29 -18.27 -1.06
CA LEU A 26 -1.79 -18.89 -2.28
C LEU A 26 -0.70 -18.01 -2.93
N PRO A 27 0.46 -18.58 -3.28
CA PRO A 27 1.53 -17.83 -3.93
C PRO A 27 1.20 -17.53 -5.39
N GLY A 28 1.74 -16.42 -5.91
CA GLY A 28 1.66 -16.07 -7.31
C GLY A 28 0.86 -14.79 -7.56
N TYR A 29 0.93 -14.33 -8.80
CA TYR A 29 0.21 -13.16 -9.29
C TYR A 29 -0.49 -13.50 -10.63
N MET A 30 -1.55 -12.75 -10.93
CA MET A 30 -2.37 -12.99 -12.12
C MET A 30 -1.60 -12.65 -13.40
N SER A 31 -0.95 -11.48 -13.43
CA SER A 31 -0.04 -11.07 -14.50
C SER A 31 0.82 -9.88 -14.07
N GLU A 32 1.97 -9.72 -14.71
CA GLU A 32 2.84 -8.55 -14.54
C GLU A 32 2.10 -7.25 -14.88
N SER A 33 1.30 -7.25 -15.94
CA SER A 33 0.54 -6.09 -16.38
C SER A 33 -0.51 -5.64 -15.37
N MET A 34 -1.09 -6.56 -14.58
CA MET A 34 -2.03 -6.19 -13.52
C MET A 34 -1.32 -5.52 -12.34
N ILE A 35 -0.12 -5.97 -12.00
CA ILE A 35 0.70 -5.33 -10.97
C ILE A 35 1.07 -3.92 -11.41
N GLN A 36 1.60 -3.77 -12.63
CA GLN A 36 1.92 -2.47 -13.22
C GLN A 36 0.67 -1.57 -13.31
N GLY A 37 -0.46 -2.13 -13.73
CA GLY A 37 -1.74 -1.41 -13.81
C GLY A 37 -2.20 -0.81 -12.49
N CYS A 38 -1.93 -1.45 -11.34
CA CYS A 38 -2.19 -0.86 -10.02
C CYS A 38 -1.34 0.38 -9.77
N MET A 39 -0.06 0.33 -10.17
CA MET A 39 0.85 1.46 -10.01
C MET A 39 0.47 2.61 -10.94
N ASP A 40 0.22 2.31 -12.21
CA ASP A 40 -0.18 3.29 -13.21
C ASP A 40 -1.48 3.98 -12.83
N TYR A 41 -2.46 3.23 -12.30
CA TYR A 41 -3.72 3.79 -11.82
C TYR A 41 -3.50 4.87 -10.75
N ALA A 42 -2.62 4.60 -9.78
CA ALA A 42 -2.32 5.54 -8.69
C ALA A 42 -1.49 6.76 -9.16
N MET A 43 -0.67 6.58 -10.22
CA MET A 43 0.23 7.60 -10.74
C MET A 43 -0.29 8.24 -12.03
N THR A 44 -1.56 8.03 -12.37
CA THR A 44 -2.16 8.56 -13.60
C THR A 44 -1.93 10.05 -13.76
N PHE A 45 -1.41 10.41 -14.93
CA PHE A 45 -1.28 11.77 -15.40
C PHE A 45 -1.63 11.80 -16.89
N VAL A 46 -2.74 12.45 -17.25
CA VAL A 46 -3.24 12.44 -18.63
C VAL A 46 -3.59 13.85 -19.06
N TYR A 47 -2.98 14.31 -20.15
CA TYR A 47 -3.23 15.63 -20.76
C TYR A 47 -3.18 16.80 -19.77
N GLY A 48 -2.22 16.80 -18.82
CA GLY A 48 -2.10 17.86 -17.82
C GLY A 48 -3.04 17.72 -16.62
N TYR A 49 -3.87 16.69 -16.59
CA TYR A 49 -4.77 16.38 -15.47
C TYR A 49 -4.21 15.24 -14.62
N GLU A 50 -4.16 15.47 -13.32
CA GLU A 50 -3.71 14.52 -12.29
C GLU A 50 -4.87 14.22 -11.34
N PRO A 51 -5.57 13.07 -11.50
CA PRO A 51 -6.72 12.71 -10.67
C PRO A 51 -6.38 12.60 -9.19
N TYR A 52 -5.15 12.21 -8.89
CA TYR A 52 -4.64 11.99 -7.52
C TYR A 52 -3.42 12.89 -7.28
N PRO A 53 -3.62 14.20 -6.94
CA PRO A 53 -2.55 15.19 -6.98
C PRO A 53 -1.55 15.12 -5.82
N ASP A 54 -1.91 14.48 -4.72
CA ASP A 54 -1.07 14.41 -3.52
C ASP A 54 -0.81 12.97 -3.07
N ALA A 55 0.07 12.81 -2.08
CA ALA A 55 0.49 11.51 -1.59
C ALA A 55 -0.68 10.70 -0.97
N ILE A 56 -1.64 11.34 -0.30
CA ILE A 56 -2.78 10.66 0.31
C ILE A 56 -3.73 10.17 -0.79
N ALA A 57 -4.00 11.01 -1.79
CA ALA A 57 -4.84 10.64 -2.93
C ALA A 57 -4.23 9.49 -3.73
N LYS A 58 -2.90 9.53 -4.00
CA LYS A 58 -2.18 8.45 -4.67
C LYS A 58 -2.17 7.15 -3.85
N ALA A 59 -1.91 7.23 -2.54
CA ALA A 59 -1.97 6.08 -1.64
C ALA A 59 -3.37 5.44 -1.62
N SER A 60 -4.42 6.27 -1.64
CA SER A 60 -5.81 5.81 -1.70
C SER A 60 -6.13 5.10 -3.00
N ALA A 61 -5.67 5.66 -4.12
CA ALA A 61 -5.82 5.05 -5.44
C ALA A 61 -5.07 3.72 -5.54
N LEU A 62 -3.85 3.64 -5.00
CA LEU A 62 -3.07 2.41 -4.94
C LEU A 62 -3.77 1.32 -4.12
N LEU A 63 -4.24 1.66 -2.90
CA LEU A 63 -5.00 0.74 -2.06
C LEU A 63 -6.23 0.23 -2.79
N TYR A 64 -7.00 1.14 -3.36
CA TYR A 64 -8.21 0.81 -4.11
C TYR A 64 -7.91 -0.10 -5.30
N ALA A 65 -6.88 0.21 -6.09
CA ALA A 65 -6.50 -0.57 -7.26
C ALA A 65 -6.08 -2.00 -6.88
N ILE A 66 -5.21 -2.18 -5.90
CA ILE A 66 -4.76 -3.52 -5.49
C ILE A 66 -5.93 -4.36 -4.98
N VAL A 67 -6.86 -3.76 -4.23
CA VAL A 67 -8.03 -4.49 -3.71
C VAL A 67 -9.03 -4.84 -4.81
N ASN A 68 -9.24 -4.01 -5.84
CA ASN A 68 -10.22 -4.26 -6.88
C ASN A 68 -9.68 -5.03 -8.08
N PHE A 69 -8.43 -4.80 -8.48
CA PHE A 69 -7.85 -5.45 -9.66
C PHE A 69 -7.34 -6.86 -9.34
N HIS A 70 -7.17 -7.19 -8.06
CA HIS A 70 -6.70 -8.49 -7.61
C HIS A 70 -5.44 -8.96 -8.35
N PRO A 71 -4.32 -8.19 -8.33
CA PRO A 71 -3.12 -8.55 -9.08
C PRO A 71 -2.45 -9.84 -8.59
N PHE A 72 -2.72 -10.28 -7.36
CA PHE A 72 -2.19 -11.50 -6.77
C PHE A 72 -3.27 -12.57 -6.67
N MET A 73 -2.84 -13.84 -6.65
CA MET A 73 -3.75 -14.99 -6.50
C MET A 73 -4.51 -14.92 -5.17
N ASP A 74 -3.83 -14.50 -4.10
CA ASP A 74 -4.42 -14.23 -2.79
C ASP A 74 -3.64 -13.12 -2.07
N GLY A 75 -4.05 -12.76 -0.84
CA GLY A 75 -3.35 -11.78 -0.02
C GLY A 75 -3.52 -10.31 -0.45
N ASN A 76 -4.36 -10.02 -1.47
CA ASN A 76 -4.50 -8.68 -2.03
C ASN A 76 -4.82 -7.59 -1.00
N LYS A 77 -5.75 -7.85 -0.06
CA LYS A 77 -6.12 -6.89 0.99
C LYS A 77 -4.95 -6.57 1.94
N ARG A 78 -4.19 -7.59 2.33
CA ARG A 78 -3.02 -7.45 3.19
C ARG A 78 -1.91 -6.69 2.47
N THR A 79 -1.62 -7.08 1.24
CA THR A 79 -0.64 -6.41 0.38
C THR A 79 -1.01 -4.94 0.12
N ALA A 80 -2.29 -4.66 -0.13
CA ALA A 80 -2.78 -3.29 -0.32
C ALA A 80 -2.50 -2.40 0.89
N LEU A 81 -2.77 -2.89 2.11
CA LEU A 81 -2.49 -2.12 3.33
C LEU A 81 -1.00 -1.93 3.59
N LEU A 82 -0.17 -2.95 3.33
CA LEU A 82 1.27 -2.80 3.41
C LEU A 82 1.81 -1.81 2.39
N ALA A 83 1.37 -1.90 1.13
CA ALA A 83 1.76 -0.96 0.08
C ALA A 83 1.37 0.47 0.45
N THR A 84 0.16 0.67 0.97
CA THR A 84 -0.31 1.99 1.45
C THR A 84 0.56 2.51 2.60
N PHE A 85 0.88 1.64 3.57
CA PHE A 85 1.73 2.00 4.70
C PHE A 85 3.11 2.48 4.21
N PHE A 86 3.78 1.71 3.34
CA PHE A 86 5.11 2.07 2.85
C PHE A 86 5.07 3.30 1.95
N PHE A 87 4.08 3.38 1.06
CA PHE A 87 3.92 4.55 0.21
C PHE A 87 3.79 5.83 1.03
N LEU A 88 2.93 5.83 2.05
CA LEU A 88 2.74 6.99 2.93
C LEU A 88 3.99 7.30 3.74
N HIS A 89 4.65 6.27 4.29
CA HIS A 89 5.89 6.45 5.06
C HIS A 89 6.99 7.08 4.21
N PHE A 90 7.23 6.58 3.00
CA PHE A 90 8.21 7.15 2.07
C PHE A 90 7.89 8.59 1.67
N ASN A 91 6.64 8.98 1.76
CA ASN A 91 6.19 10.36 1.46
C ASN A 91 6.01 11.25 2.69
N GLY A 92 6.55 10.84 3.85
CA GLY A 92 6.59 11.65 5.07
C GLY A 92 5.29 11.65 5.88
N TYR A 93 4.48 10.61 5.74
CA TYR A 93 3.23 10.45 6.47
C TYR A 93 3.30 9.24 7.40
N SER A 94 2.75 9.38 8.59
CA SER A 94 2.50 8.29 9.51
C SER A 94 1.11 7.73 9.30
N PHE A 95 1.02 6.43 9.09
CA PHE A 95 -0.21 5.66 8.97
C PHE A 95 -0.10 4.40 9.83
N LYS A 96 -1.19 3.99 10.46
CA LYS A 96 -1.24 2.75 11.23
C LYS A 96 -2.24 1.79 10.58
N ILE A 97 -1.83 0.54 10.41
CA ILE A 97 -2.73 -0.53 10.00
C ILE A 97 -3.54 -0.94 11.24
N THR A 98 -4.83 -0.59 11.23
CA THR A 98 -5.80 -0.88 12.30
C THR A 98 -6.87 -1.84 11.80
N GLU A 99 -7.72 -2.35 12.71
CA GLU A 99 -8.89 -3.15 12.34
C GLU A 99 -9.84 -2.40 11.40
N GLU A 100 -10.00 -1.08 11.61
CA GLU A 100 -10.78 -0.22 10.72
C GLU A 100 -10.20 -0.17 9.30
N ALA A 101 -8.85 -0.16 9.17
CA ALA A 101 -8.19 -0.25 7.87
C ALA A 101 -8.46 -1.60 7.18
N VAL A 102 -8.51 -2.69 7.93
CA VAL A 102 -8.88 -4.02 7.41
C VAL A 102 -10.35 -4.01 6.95
N GLN A 103 -11.25 -3.42 7.73
CA GLN A 103 -12.66 -3.27 7.36
C GLN A 103 -12.81 -2.43 6.07
N LEU A 104 -12.05 -1.34 5.93
CA LEU A 104 -12.04 -0.54 4.71
C LEU A 104 -11.73 -1.41 3.49
N THR A 105 -10.69 -2.25 3.54
CA THR A 105 -10.36 -3.14 2.42
C THR A 105 -11.45 -4.15 2.11
N LYS A 106 -12.17 -4.66 3.12
CA LYS A 106 -13.33 -5.55 2.91
C LYS A 106 -14.49 -4.82 2.24
N GLN A 107 -14.75 -3.56 2.66
CA GLN A 107 -15.82 -2.75 2.04
C GLN A 107 -15.51 -2.43 0.58
N ILE A 108 -14.23 -2.19 0.25
CA ILE A 108 -13.81 -2.02 -1.15
C ILE A 108 -14.01 -3.34 -1.91
N ALA A 109 -13.50 -4.46 -1.40
CA ALA A 109 -13.59 -5.77 -2.06
C ALA A 109 -15.05 -6.23 -2.27
N THR A 110 -15.96 -5.86 -1.38
CA THR A 110 -17.40 -6.16 -1.50
C THR A 110 -18.20 -5.08 -2.25
N ARG A 111 -17.52 -4.12 -2.89
CA ARG A 111 -18.12 -3.00 -3.63
C ARG A 111 -19.08 -2.13 -2.82
N LYS A 112 -18.97 -2.12 -1.48
CA LYS A 112 -19.65 -1.14 -0.63
C LYS A 112 -19.02 0.25 -0.76
N ILE A 113 -17.73 0.30 -1.12
CA ILE A 113 -17.01 1.52 -1.49
C ILE A 113 -16.58 1.38 -2.94
N GLU A 114 -17.20 2.18 -3.81
CA GLU A 114 -16.97 2.15 -5.26
C GLU A 114 -16.14 3.33 -5.77
N LYS A 115 -15.89 4.33 -4.92
CA LYS A 115 -15.19 5.57 -5.32
C LYS A 115 -13.91 5.75 -4.52
N VAL A 116 -12.81 6.01 -5.21
CA VAL A 116 -11.52 6.34 -4.59
C VAL A 116 -11.64 7.56 -3.65
N GLY A 117 -12.49 8.53 -3.97
CA GLY A 117 -12.72 9.70 -3.13
C GLY A 117 -13.16 9.37 -1.69
N THR A 118 -13.95 8.30 -1.50
CA THR A 118 -14.30 7.81 -0.16
C THR A 118 -13.08 7.29 0.59
N VAL A 119 -12.18 6.58 -0.10
CA VAL A 119 -10.92 6.10 0.47
C VAL A 119 -9.99 7.26 0.81
N VAL A 120 -9.93 8.29 -0.04
CA VAL A 120 -9.18 9.54 0.23
C VAL A 120 -9.68 10.20 1.51
N GLY A 121 -10.99 10.36 1.65
CA GLY A 121 -11.58 10.92 2.86
C GLY A 121 -11.20 10.13 4.10
N TRP A 122 -11.32 8.79 4.05
CA TRP A 122 -10.95 7.92 5.17
C TRP A 122 -9.47 8.03 5.50
N LEU A 123 -8.58 7.89 4.51
CA LEU A 123 -7.13 7.95 4.72
C LEU A 123 -6.67 9.31 5.25
N SER A 124 -7.28 10.40 4.80
CA SER A 124 -6.97 11.75 5.28
C SER A 124 -7.20 11.91 6.80
N HIS A 125 -8.21 11.24 7.34
CA HIS A 125 -8.50 11.28 8.78
C HIS A 125 -7.58 10.33 9.59
N HIS A 126 -7.05 9.27 8.97
CA HIS A 126 -6.23 8.24 9.63
C HIS A 126 -4.73 8.40 9.38
N THR A 127 -4.33 9.47 8.69
CA THR A 127 -2.95 9.77 8.31
C THR A 127 -2.51 11.11 8.86
N ARG A 128 -1.29 11.21 9.34
CA ARG A 128 -0.73 12.46 9.87
C ARG A 128 0.63 12.71 9.23
N LYS A 129 0.93 13.97 8.89
CA LYS A 129 2.31 14.35 8.58
C LYS A 129 3.18 14.08 9.80
N SER A 130 4.24 13.31 9.62
CA SER A 130 5.22 13.02 10.65
C SER A 130 6.44 13.90 10.43
N PHE A 131 6.83 14.67 11.44
CA PHE A 131 8.06 15.47 11.36
C PHE A 131 9.28 14.57 11.14
N ARG A 132 9.34 13.46 11.85
CA ARG A 132 10.43 12.49 11.72
C ARG A 132 10.43 11.88 10.31
N ASP A 133 9.29 11.41 9.82
CA ASP A 133 9.19 10.81 8.50
C ASP A 133 9.41 11.85 7.39
N THR A 134 8.93 13.08 7.58
CA THR A 134 9.20 14.19 6.67
C THR A 134 10.69 14.55 6.63
N PHE A 135 11.36 14.53 7.78
CA PHE A 135 12.81 14.78 7.87
C PHE A 135 13.58 13.68 7.17
N PHE A 136 13.27 12.41 7.44
CA PHE A 136 13.87 11.26 6.75
C PHE A 136 13.56 11.27 5.25
N HIS A 137 12.33 11.60 4.85
CA HIS A 137 11.97 11.79 3.45
C HIS A 137 12.86 12.82 2.76
N LYS A 138 13.02 14.02 3.34
CA LYS A 138 13.86 15.08 2.77
C LYS A 138 15.34 14.73 2.75
N LEU A 139 15.85 14.10 3.80
CA LEU A 139 17.27 13.85 3.98
C LEU A 139 17.75 12.60 3.25
N PHE A 140 16.93 11.55 3.23
CA PHE A 140 17.30 10.23 2.73
C PHE A 140 16.54 9.87 1.45
N TYR A 141 15.22 9.79 1.48
CA TYR A 141 14.45 9.21 0.37
C TYR A 141 14.41 10.08 -0.90
N SER A 142 14.50 11.41 -0.79
CA SER A 142 14.55 12.28 -1.97
C SER A 142 15.86 12.21 -2.76
N ARG A 143 16.89 11.57 -2.18
CA ARG A 143 18.22 11.39 -2.78
C ARG A 143 18.54 9.93 -3.13
N PHE A 144 17.70 9.00 -2.70
CA PHE A 144 17.90 7.58 -2.98
C PHE A 144 17.49 7.23 -4.39
N GLU A 145 18.32 6.43 -5.03
CA GLU A 145 17.96 5.74 -6.26
C GLU A 145 16.96 4.63 -5.96
N GLU A 146 16.25 4.16 -6.98
CA GLU A 146 15.25 3.09 -6.87
C GLU A 146 15.78 1.83 -6.14
N ARG A 147 17.05 1.49 -6.36
CA ARG A 147 17.72 0.37 -5.71
C ARG A 147 17.78 0.52 -4.19
N GLU A 148 18.08 1.70 -3.69
CA GLU A 148 18.19 1.97 -2.25
C GLU A 148 16.82 1.97 -1.56
N LEU A 149 15.80 2.50 -2.22
CA LEU A 149 14.42 2.41 -1.77
C LEU A 149 13.93 0.97 -1.71
N THR A 150 14.32 0.16 -2.69
CA THR A 150 14.05 -1.27 -2.71
C THR A 150 14.69 -1.99 -1.53
N ILE A 151 15.97 -1.73 -1.24
CA ILE A 151 16.69 -2.30 -0.07
C ILE A 151 16.02 -1.88 1.24
N ALA A 152 15.62 -0.62 1.36
CA ALA A 152 14.89 -0.12 2.51
C ALA A 152 13.53 -0.84 2.67
N CYS A 153 12.80 -1.04 1.57
CA CYS A 153 11.55 -1.79 1.56
C CYS A 153 11.74 -3.24 2.02
N ILE A 154 12.77 -3.95 1.51
CA ILE A 154 13.10 -5.33 1.91
C ILE A 154 13.43 -5.40 3.41
N THR A 155 14.28 -4.48 3.87
CA THR A 155 14.74 -4.46 5.27
C THR A 155 13.58 -4.20 6.23
N MET A 156 12.72 -3.24 5.88
CA MET A 156 11.52 -2.94 6.65
C MET A 156 10.47 -4.04 6.55
N ALA A 157 10.30 -4.68 5.40
CA ALA A 157 9.36 -5.77 5.21
C ALA A 157 9.68 -6.97 6.11
N ARG A 158 10.95 -7.26 6.36
CA ARG A 158 11.38 -8.29 7.33
C ARG A 158 11.03 -7.95 8.79
N GLY A 159 10.91 -6.66 9.13
CA GLY A 159 10.50 -6.19 10.45
C GLY A 159 8.97 -6.11 10.68
N ILE A 160 8.18 -6.38 9.68
CA ILE A 160 6.73 -6.10 9.62
C ILE A 160 5.86 -7.13 10.37
N SER A 161 6.42 -8.19 10.93
CA SER A 161 5.62 -9.21 11.64
C SER A 161 4.61 -8.59 12.61
N ASN A 162 4.96 -7.50 13.28
CA ASN A 162 4.10 -6.79 14.21
C ASN A 162 2.96 -5.99 13.53
N LEU A 163 3.19 -5.47 12.33
CA LEU A 163 2.16 -4.72 11.58
C LEU A 163 1.09 -5.66 11.03
N LEU A 164 1.48 -6.87 10.65
CA LEU A 164 0.56 -7.89 10.17
C LEU A 164 -0.23 -8.58 11.29
N GLY A 165 0.21 -8.47 12.55
CA GLY A 165 -0.48 -9.03 13.71
C GLY A 165 -1.91 -8.51 13.95
N VAL A 166 -2.26 -7.36 13.36
CA VAL A 166 -3.63 -6.84 13.37
C VAL A 166 -4.57 -7.77 12.58
N PHE A 167 -4.08 -8.36 11.48
CA PHE A 167 -4.86 -9.31 10.69
C PHE A 167 -5.10 -10.63 11.44
N ASP A 168 -4.16 -11.05 12.28
CA ASP A 168 -4.28 -12.31 13.06
C ASP A 168 -5.42 -12.23 14.07
N ARG A 169 -5.59 -11.09 14.71
CA ARG A 169 -6.70 -10.85 15.64
C ARG A 169 -8.05 -10.91 14.93
N TYR A 170 -8.11 -10.27 13.80
CA TYR A 170 -9.35 -10.17 13.02
C TYR A 170 -9.81 -11.51 12.39
N GLN A 171 -8.89 -12.42 12.07
CA GLN A 171 -9.27 -13.75 11.55
C GLN A 171 -9.80 -14.71 12.62
N ARG A 172 -9.51 -14.44 13.91
CA ARG A 172 -10.02 -15.26 15.02
C ARG A 172 -11.45 -14.89 15.44
N GLU A 173 -11.95 -13.74 15.01
CA GLU A 173 -13.28 -13.23 15.37
C GLU A 173 -14.33 -13.41 14.25
N THR A 174 -13.94 -13.95 13.11
CA THR A 174 -14.80 -14.26 11.96
C THR A 174 -14.79 -15.74 11.61
#